data_452e94c779093e6c29bcfc18b80d0390
#
_entry.id   452e94c779093e6c29bcfc18b80d0390
#
_cell.length_a   1.000
_cell.length_b   1.000
_cell.length_c   1.000
_cell.angle_alpha   90.00
_cell.angle_beta   90.00
_cell.angle_gamma   90.00
#
_symmetry.space_group_name_H-M   'P 1'
#
loop_
_entity.id
_entity.type
_entity.pdbx_description
1 polymer ?
#
loop_
_entity_poly.entity_id
_entity_poly.type
_entity_poly.pdbx_seq_one_letter_code
_entity_poly.pdbx_strand_id
1 'polypeptide(L)'
;AMIAGLPKAPSRYNPISNPERTKERRDWILRRMLTLGYIDQASYETAVAKPITASNHGANPEMEAPYIAEMARLEMVERFGDEAYTQGYNVYTTVSSEMQDLANHALRSGLQEYDQRHGYRGPEARNPDITLEQGVSLLNNYQSLGGLEPALVSAVNDNDVELVFRRDPPGTIAWDDMKWARPYLSAN
;
A
#
# COMPACT_ATOMS: atom_id res chain seq x y z
N ALA A 1 -25.25 -3.20 -12.84
CA ALA A 1 -25.35 -4.53 -12.21
C ALA A 1 -24.44 -4.65 -10.98
N MET A 2 -23.16 -4.23 -11.05
CA MET A 2 -22.21 -4.34 -9.92
C MET A 2 -22.69 -3.58 -8.69
N ILE A 3 -23.06 -2.30 -8.82
CA ILE A 3 -23.57 -1.47 -7.71
C ILE A 3 -24.82 -2.10 -7.08
N ALA A 4 -25.72 -2.67 -7.87
CA ALA A 4 -26.93 -3.35 -7.36
C ALA A 4 -26.61 -4.61 -6.54
N GLY A 5 -25.39 -5.13 -6.63
CA GLY A 5 -24.92 -6.27 -5.83
C GLY A 5 -24.46 -5.91 -4.43
N LEU A 6 -24.02 -4.66 -4.21
CA LEU A 6 -23.40 -4.20 -2.97
C LEU A 6 -24.34 -4.24 -1.73
N PRO A 7 -25.61 -3.85 -1.81
CA PRO A 7 -26.47 -3.80 -0.62
C PRO A 7 -26.65 -5.13 0.10
N LYS A 8 -26.48 -6.26 -0.61
CA LYS A 8 -26.62 -7.60 -0.01
C LYS A 8 -25.50 -7.92 0.99
N ALA A 9 -24.26 -7.57 0.67
CA ALA A 9 -23.09 -7.78 1.53
C ALA A 9 -21.93 -6.88 1.02
N PRO A 10 -21.83 -5.62 1.45
CA PRO A 10 -20.91 -4.63 0.89
C PRO A 10 -19.44 -5.08 0.93
N SER A 11 -18.98 -5.57 2.08
CA SER A 11 -17.58 -6.01 2.23
C SER A 11 -17.27 -7.27 1.40
N ARG A 12 -18.24 -8.21 1.30
CA ARG A 12 -18.05 -9.47 0.55
C ARG A 12 -18.00 -9.26 -0.96
N TYR A 13 -18.77 -8.30 -1.47
CA TYR A 13 -18.87 -7.96 -2.89
C TYR A 13 -18.17 -6.64 -3.24
N ASN A 14 -17.19 -6.24 -2.43
CA ASN A 14 -16.36 -5.08 -2.72
C ASN A 14 -15.44 -5.39 -3.92
N PRO A 15 -15.54 -4.62 -5.02
CA PRO A 15 -14.79 -4.92 -6.25
C PRO A 15 -13.27 -4.68 -6.12
N ILE A 16 -12.82 -3.95 -5.09
CA ILE A 16 -11.40 -3.69 -4.83
C ILE A 16 -10.79 -4.82 -4.00
N SER A 17 -11.43 -5.20 -2.89
CA SER A 17 -10.90 -6.23 -2.00
C SER A 17 -11.27 -7.67 -2.39
N ASN A 18 -12.37 -7.86 -3.14
CA ASN A 18 -12.88 -9.18 -3.55
C ASN A 18 -13.36 -9.18 -5.02
N PRO A 19 -12.50 -8.92 -6.02
CA PRO A 19 -12.90 -8.75 -7.42
C PRO A 19 -13.59 -9.99 -8.00
N GLU A 20 -13.10 -11.20 -7.71
CA GLU A 20 -13.67 -12.45 -8.22
C GLU A 20 -15.12 -12.64 -7.74
N ARG A 21 -15.38 -12.54 -6.45
CA ARG A 21 -16.74 -12.65 -5.89
C ARG A 21 -17.68 -11.56 -6.40
N THR A 22 -17.14 -10.37 -6.61
CA THR A 22 -17.90 -9.25 -7.18
C THR A 22 -18.29 -9.54 -8.62
N LYS A 23 -17.39 -10.13 -9.42
CA LYS A 23 -17.65 -10.54 -10.79
C LYS A 23 -18.75 -11.59 -10.85
N GLU A 24 -18.66 -12.67 -10.04
CA GLU A 24 -19.69 -13.70 -9.94
C GLU A 24 -21.07 -13.11 -9.60
N ARG A 25 -21.10 -12.17 -8.64
CA ARG A 25 -22.34 -11.50 -8.24
C ARG A 25 -22.89 -10.61 -9.33
N ARG A 26 -22.05 -9.85 -10.02
CA ARG A 26 -22.41 -9.02 -11.18
C ARG A 26 -23.03 -9.89 -12.29
N ASP A 27 -22.38 -10.98 -12.63
CA ASP A 27 -22.77 -11.84 -13.74
C ASP A 27 -24.09 -12.58 -13.42
N TRP A 28 -24.32 -12.94 -12.14
CA TRP A 28 -25.61 -13.44 -11.68
C TRP A 28 -26.74 -12.43 -11.85
N ILE A 29 -26.49 -11.14 -11.49
CA ILE A 29 -27.46 -10.06 -11.65
C ILE A 29 -27.77 -9.83 -13.13
N LEU A 30 -26.74 -9.77 -13.98
CA LEU A 30 -26.89 -9.60 -15.44
C LEU A 30 -27.74 -10.73 -16.04
N ARG A 31 -27.50 -11.96 -15.63
CA ARG A 31 -28.32 -13.11 -16.06
C ARG A 31 -29.77 -12.97 -15.62
N ARG A 32 -30.01 -12.49 -14.39
CA ARG A 32 -31.36 -12.25 -13.91
C ARG A 32 -32.06 -11.13 -14.69
N MET A 33 -31.33 -10.07 -15.05
CA MET A 33 -31.86 -8.98 -15.89
C MET A 33 -32.24 -9.49 -17.28
N LEU A 34 -31.44 -10.36 -17.89
CA LEU A 34 -31.75 -11.00 -19.17
C LEU A 34 -33.02 -11.87 -19.04
N THR A 35 -33.09 -12.74 -18.04
CA THR A 35 -34.27 -13.61 -17.80
C THR A 35 -35.56 -12.85 -17.63
N LEU A 36 -35.50 -11.66 -17.02
CA LEU A 36 -36.66 -10.79 -16.77
C LEU A 36 -36.95 -9.83 -17.93
N GLY A 37 -36.18 -9.90 -19.02
CA GLY A 37 -36.38 -9.04 -20.19
C GLY A 37 -35.95 -7.58 -20.02
N TYR A 38 -35.17 -7.26 -18.97
CA TYR A 38 -34.65 -5.89 -18.77
C TYR A 38 -33.49 -5.54 -19.69
N ILE A 39 -32.78 -6.56 -20.19
CA ILE A 39 -31.69 -6.41 -21.19
C ILE A 39 -31.87 -7.53 -22.24
N ASP A 40 -31.37 -7.28 -23.43
CA ASP A 40 -31.28 -8.29 -24.49
C ASP A 40 -30.02 -9.14 -24.40
N GLN A 41 -29.95 -10.19 -25.22
CA GLN A 41 -28.82 -11.13 -25.24
C GLN A 41 -27.50 -10.44 -25.59
N ALA A 42 -27.48 -9.52 -26.57
CA ALA A 42 -26.27 -8.83 -27.01
C ALA A 42 -25.71 -7.92 -25.90
N SER A 43 -26.60 -7.21 -25.19
CA SER A 43 -26.25 -6.39 -24.02
C SER A 43 -25.70 -7.23 -22.88
N TYR A 44 -26.27 -8.40 -22.63
CA TYR A 44 -25.79 -9.34 -21.62
C TYR A 44 -24.37 -9.81 -21.91
N GLU A 45 -24.13 -10.31 -23.12
CA GLU A 45 -22.81 -10.80 -23.54
C GLU A 45 -21.74 -9.72 -23.48
N THR A 46 -22.07 -8.52 -23.97
CA THR A 46 -21.17 -7.36 -23.89
C THR A 46 -20.84 -6.99 -22.45
N ALA A 47 -21.83 -7.01 -21.55
CA ALA A 47 -21.64 -6.63 -20.15
C ALA A 47 -20.84 -7.65 -19.34
N VAL A 48 -21.04 -8.95 -19.58
CA VAL A 48 -20.30 -10.03 -18.92
C VAL A 48 -18.84 -10.06 -19.37
N ALA A 49 -18.56 -9.76 -20.64
CA ALA A 49 -17.20 -9.72 -21.18
C ALA A 49 -16.35 -8.59 -20.60
N LYS A 50 -16.97 -7.51 -20.09
CA LYS A 50 -16.22 -6.38 -19.51
C LYS A 50 -15.50 -6.76 -18.22
N PRO A 51 -14.21 -6.43 -18.09
CA PRO A 51 -13.49 -6.61 -16.83
C PRO A 51 -14.04 -5.70 -15.72
N ILE A 52 -13.71 -6.01 -14.47
CA ILE A 52 -13.93 -5.09 -13.36
C ILE A 52 -12.81 -4.05 -13.40
N THR A 53 -13.20 -2.77 -13.55
CA THR A 53 -12.28 -1.62 -13.63
C THR A 53 -12.40 -0.74 -12.37
N ALA A 54 -12.98 -1.27 -11.29
CA ALA A 54 -13.11 -0.52 -10.05
C ALA A 54 -11.74 -0.23 -9.46
N SER A 55 -11.49 1.01 -9.14
CA SER A 55 -10.30 1.49 -8.45
C SER A 55 -10.68 2.39 -7.28
N ASN A 56 -9.77 2.58 -6.36
CA ASN A 56 -9.96 3.56 -5.29
C ASN A 56 -9.77 4.96 -5.87
N HIS A 57 -10.82 5.78 -5.83
CA HIS A 57 -10.81 7.17 -6.26
C HIS A 57 -10.68 8.13 -5.07
N GLY A 58 -10.18 7.65 -3.91
CA GLY A 58 -9.81 8.52 -2.80
C GLY A 58 -8.79 9.56 -3.26
N ALA A 59 -8.73 10.70 -2.61
CA ALA A 59 -7.73 11.72 -2.87
C ALA A 59 -6.34 11.08 -2.73
N ASN A 60 -5.65 10.89 -3.86
CA ASN A 60 -4.22 10.60 -3.83
C ASN A 60 -3.54 11.96 -3.61
N PRO A 61 -2.86 12.14 -2.50
CA PRO A 61 -2.09 13.38 -2.30
C PRO A 61 -1.02 13.48 -3.39
N GLU A 62 -0.95 14.65 -4.03
CA GLU A 62 0.07 14.93 -5.05
C GLU A 62 1.49 15.00 -4.45
N MET A 63 1.58 15.15 -3.12
CA MET A 63 2.82 15.30 -2.38
C MET A 63 2.72 14.59 -1.02
N GLU A 64 3.81 13.96 -0.61
CA GLU A 64 3.93 13.37 0.72
C GLU A 64 4.33 14.42 1.76
N ALA A 65 3.34 15.04 2.40
CA ALA A 65 3.53 16.05 3.44
C ALA A 65 2.52 15.92 4.59
N PRO A 66 2.42 14.73 5.25
CA PRO A 66 1.41 14.49 6.27
C PRO A 66 1.54 15.43 7.48
N TYR A 67 2.75 15.81 7.86
CA TYR A 67 2.98 16.72 8.98
C TYR A 67 2.54 18.16 8.66
N ILE A 68 2.76 18.63 7.43
CA ILE A 68 2.28 19.94 6.99
C ILE A 68 0.75 19.96 6.92
N ALA A 69 0.15 18.88 6.40
CA ALA A 69 -1.29 18.74 6.37
C ALA A 69 -1.90 18.77 7.78
N GLU A 70 -1.26 18.10 8.75
CA GLU A 70 -1.71 18.07 10.14
C GLU A 70 -1.54 19.47 10.80
N MET A 71 -0.45 20.17 10.56
CA MET A 71 -0.28 21.54 11.04
C MET A 71 -1.38 22.47 10.49
N ALA A 72 -1.67 22.39 9.20
CA ALA A 72 -2.76 23.14 8.57
C ALA A 72 -4.12 22.77 9.17
N ARG A 73 -4.37 21.47 9.40
CA ARG A 73 -5.60 21.02 10.04
C ARG A 73 -5.78 21.59 11.44
N LEU A 74 -4.73 21.55 12.27
CA LEU A 74 -4.77 22.07 13.64
C LEU A 74 -5.06 23.57 13.66
N GLU A 75 -4.40 24.35 12.79
CA GLU A 75 -4.63 25.79 12.65
C GLU A 75 -6.10 26.08 12.25
N MET A 76 -6.65 25.30 11.32
CA MET A 76 -8.03 25.46 10.89
C MET A 76 -9.03 25.12 12.00
N VAL A 77 -8.78 24.07 12.77
CA VAL A 77 -9.64 23.69 13.90
C VAL A 77 -9.56 24.72 15.02
N GLU A 78 -8.39 25.28 15.28
CA GLU A 78 -8.23 26.37 16.27
C GLU A 78 -9.05 27.61 15.89
N ARG A 79 -9.06 27.98 14.60
CA ARG A 79 -9.77 29.18 14.09
C ARG A 79 -11.26 29.00 13.93
N PHE A 80 -11.70 27.82 13.48
CA PHE A 80 -13.08 27.60 13.01
C PHE A 80 -13.81 26.45 13.74
N GLY A 81 -13.15 25.76 14.68
CA GLY A 81 -13.75 24.65 15.38
C GLY A 81 -14.22 23.54 14.41
N ASP A 82 -15.41 22.97 14.68
CA ASP A 82 -15.99 21.89 13.86
C ASP A 82 -16.37 22.34 12.44
N GLU A 83 -16.54 23.64 12.21
CA GLU A 83 -16.77 24.18 10.87
C GLU A 83 -15.61 23.94 9.91
N ALA A 84 -14.38 23.77 10.43
CA ALA A 84 -13.21 23.42 9.63
C ALA A 84 -13.43 22.17 8.76
N TYR A 85 -14.27 21.25 9.21
CA TYR A 85 -14.53 19.99 8.50
C TYR A 85 -15.76 20.03 7.57
N THR A 86 -16.64 21.03 7.73
CA THR A 86 -17.96 21.02 7.08
C THR A 86 -18.15 22.12 6.04
N GLN A 87 -17.37 23.21 6.13
CA GLN A 87 -17.55 24.39 5.28
C GLN A 87 -16.79 24.34 3.95
N GLY A 88 -15.95 23.31 3.73
CA GLY A 88 -15.22 23.14 2.47
C GLY A 88 -14.10 24.18 2.23
N TYR A 89 -13.39 24.55 3.28
CA TYR A 89 -12.27 25.49 3.18
C TYR A 89 -11.13 24.96 2.30
N ASN A 90 -10.51 25.85 1.53
CA ASN A 90 -9.25 25.60 0.85
C ASN A 90 -8.12 26.30 1.62
N VAL A 91 -7.10 25.55 2.02
CA VAL A 91 -5.96 26.07 2.77
C VAL A 91 -4.74 26.12 1.86
N TYR A 92 -4.22 27.31 1.62
CA TYR A 92 -3.02 27.52 0.82
C TYR A 92 -1.83 27.74 1.74
N THR A 93 -0.80 26.92 1.57
CA THR A 93 0.44 27.02 2.34
C THR A 93 1.58 27.59 1.48
N THR A 94 2.67 28.00 2.11
CA THR A 94 3.89 28.45 1.41
C THR A 94 4.86 27.32 1.10
N VAL A 95 4.47 26.08 1.32
CA VAL A 95 5.30 24.89 1.08
C VAL A 95 5.37 24.58 -0.40
N SER A 96 6.57 24.46 -0.94
CA SER A 96 6.83 24.01 -2.30
C SER A 96 6.89 22.48 -2.32
N SER A 97 6.18 21.84 -3.25
CA SER A 97 6.20 20.37 -3.42
C SER A 97 7.62 19.85 -3.71
N GLU A 98 8.36 20.52 -4.60
CA GLU A 98 9.74 20.17 -4.93
C GLU A 98 10.66 20.24 -3.69
N MET A 99 10.57 21.29 -2.90
CA MET A 99 11.37 21.44 -1.69
C MET A 99 11.00 20.41 -0.63
N GLN A 100 9.72 20.06 -0.51
CA GLN A 100 9.26 19.03 0.42
C GLN A 100 9.76 17.65 0.02
N ASP A 101 9.72 17.32 -1.26
CA ASP A 101 10.24 16.03 -1.75
C ASP A 101 11.76 15.93 -1.52
N LEU A 102 12.51 16.97 -1.81
CA LEU A 102 13.95 17.05 -1.52
C LEU A 102 14.23 16.87 -0.02
N ALA A 103 13.44 17.51 0.84
CA ALA A 103 13.58 17.39 2.30
C ALA A 103 13.28 15.94 2.77
N ASN A 104 12.22 15.32 2.24
CA ASN A 104 11.89 13.93 2.54
C ASN A 104 13.03 12.99 2.12
N HIS A 105 13.59 13.17 0.92
CA HIS A 105 14.72 12.39 0.45
C HIS A 105 15.97 12.59 1.31
N ALA A 106 16.32 13.82 1.61
CA ALA A 106 17.50 14.14 2.44
C ALA A 106 17.38 13.53 3.84
N LEU A 107 16.19 13.63 4.45
CA LEU A 107 15.94 13.05 5.77
C LEU A 107 16.08 11.52 5.73
N ARG A 108 15.46 10.85 4.76
CA ARG A 108 15.52 9.38 4.62
C ARG A 108 16.95 8.90 4.38
N SER A 109 17.66 9.54 3.46
CA SER A 109 19.07 9.21 3.18
C SER A 109 19.95 9.41 4.41
N GLY A 110 19.78 10.52 5.12
CA GLY A 110 20.54 10.78 6.34
C GLY A 110 20.27 9.78 7.45
N LEU A 111 19.03 9.33 7.62
CA LEU A 111 18.67 8.29 8.59
C LEU A 111 19.25 6.92 8.20
N GLN A 112 19.21 6.55 6.92
CA GLN A 112 19.78 5.32 6.42
C GLN A 112 21.31 5.30 6.58
N GLU A 113 22.00 6.39 6.23
CA GLU A 113 23.43 6.54 6.44
C GLU A 113 23.80 6.47 7.93
N TYR A 114 23.00 7.09 8.77
CA TYR A 114 23.18 7.02 10.22
C TYR A 114 23.09 5.57 10.72
N ASP A 115 22.05 4.85 10.30
CA ASP A 115 21.83 3.45 10.71
C ASP A 115 22.95 2.53 10.22
N GLN A 116 23.36 2.68 8.95
CA GLN A 116 24.49 1.93 8.37
C GLN A 116 25.82 2.15 9.12
N ARG A 117 26.10 3.37 9.55
CA ARG A 117 27.30 3.68 10.35
C ARG A 117 27.30 3.02 11.73
N HIS A 118 26.13 2.82 12.30
CA HIS A 118 25.99 2.18 13.63
C HIS A 118 25.88 0.66 13.56
N GLY A 119 25.77 0.09 12.38
CA GLY A 119 25.75 -1.34 12.15
C GLY A 119 24.34 -1.94 12.19
N TYR A 120 24.27 -3.20 11.84
CA TYR A 120 23.02 -3.94 11.68
C TYR A 120 22.47 -4.43 13.02
N ARG A 121 21.23 -4.10 13.30
CA ARG A 121 20.54 -4.46 14.58
C ARG A 121 19.90 -5.85 14.54
N GLY A 122 19.91 -6.51 13.40
CA GLY A 122 19.26 -7.80 13.18
C GLY A 122 17.96 -7.68 12.41
N PRO A 123 17.37 -8.81 12.02
CA PRO A 123 16.08 -8.83 11.35
C PRO A 123 14.95 -8.53 12.34
N GLU A 124 13.83 -8.01 11.84
CA GLU A 124 12.61 -7.73 12.61
C GLU A 124 12.05 -8.99 13.29
N ALA A 125 12.18 -10.14 12.65
CA ALA A 125 11.81 -11.43 13.21
C ALA A 125 12.71 -12.56 12.70
N ARG A 126 12.86 -13.62 13.48
CA ARG A 126 13.53 -14.87 13.11
C ARG A 126 12.57 -16.02 13.36
N ASN A 127 12.22 -16.73 12.28
CA ASN A 127 11.31 -17.88 12.34
C ASN A 127 11.89 -19.01 11.48
N PRO A 128 12.87 -19.78 12.01
CA PRO A 128 13.61 -20.77 11.21
C PRO A 128 12.75 -21.96 10.75
N ASP A 129 11.64 -22.22 11.45
CA ASP A 129 10.80 -23.42 11.24
C ASP A 129 9.56 -23.15 10.38
N ILE A 130 9.43 -21.96 9.76
CA ILE A 130 8.27 -21.64 8.93
C ILE A 130 8.50 -22.03 7.46
N THR A 131 7.41 -22.39 6.77
CA THR A 131 7.45 -22.59 5.31
C THR A 131 7.55 -21.23 4.59
N LEU A 132 8.01 -21.25 3.34
CA LEU A 132 8.09 -20.06 2.50
C LEU A 132 6.72 -19.34 2.41
N GLU A 133 5.65 -20.10 2.22
CA GLU A 133 4.29 -19.54 2.12
C GLU A 133 3.85 -18.85 3.42
N GLN A 134 4.13 -19.45 4.57
CA GLN A 134 3.88 -18.85 5.87
C GLN A 134 4.70 -17.57 6.06
N GLY A 135 5.98 -17.59 5.68
CA GLY A 135 6.88 -16.44 5.75
C GLY A 135 6.38 -15.27 4.90
N VAL A 136 6.00 -15.51 3.65
CA VAL A 136 5.41 -14.49 2.79
C VAL A 136 4.10 -13.94 3.37
N SER A 137 3.28 -14.80 3.99
CA SER A 137 2.06 -14.35 4.67
C SER A 137 2.35 -13.42 5.85
N LEU A 138 3.44 -13.64 6.60
CA LEU A 138 3.86 -12.79 7.71
C LEU A 138 4.26 -11.38 7.24
N LEU A 139 4.75 -11.22 6.01
CA LEU A 139 5.08 -9.90 5.45
C LEU A 139 3.87 -8.95 5.40
N ASN A 140 2.63 -9.47 5.49
CA ASN A 140 1.44 -8.63 5.59
C ASN A 140 1.36 -7.83 6.91
N ASN A 141 2.10 -8.22 7.94
CA ASN A 141 2.15 -7.54 9.22
C ASN A 141 3.14 -6.36 9.21
N TYR A 142 3.95 -6.24 8.18
CA TYR A 142 4.95 -5.19 8.01
C TYR A 142 4.54 -4.24 6.90
N GLN A 143 4.73 -2.95 7.14
CA GLN A 143 4.42 -1.90 6.16
C GLN A 143 5.70 -1.48 5.45
N SER A 144 5.58 -1.20 4.15
CA SER A 144 6.63 -0.49 3.41
C SER A 144 6.79 0.92 3.99
N LEU A 145 7.99 1.30 4.34
CA LEU A 145 8.25 2.58 4.99
C LEU A 145 9.49 3.25 4.40
N GLY A 146 9.34 4.47 3.96
CA GLY A 146 10.47 5.30 3.51
C GLY A 146 11.22 4.74 2.30
N GLY A 147 10.56 3.96 1.44
CA GLY A 147 11.17 3.29 0.29
C GLY A 147 11.80 1.93 0.62
N LEU A 148 11.68 1.46 1.89
CA LEU A 148 12.09 0.13 2.30
C LEU A 148 10.90 -0.83 2.19
N GLU A 149 11.11 -1.97 1.53
CA GLU A 149 10.12 -3.04 1.40
C GLU A 149 10.46 -4.20 2.34
N PRO A 150 9.49 -4.72 3.10
CA PRO A 150 9.71 -5.91 3.90
C PRO A 150 9.91 -7.12 3.00
N ALA A 151 10.97 -7.89 3.30
CA ALA A 151 11.32 -9.09 2.57
C ALA A 151 11.62 -10.26 3.52
N LEU A 152 11.38 -11.47 3.04
CA LEU A 152 11.79 -12.70 3.69
C LEU A 152 13.12 -13.16 3.09
N VAL A 153 14.13 -13.40 3.92
CA VAL A 153 15.35 -14.08 3.50
C VAL A 153 15.03 -15.56 3.33
N SER A 154 15.07 -16.04 2.09
CA SER A 154 14.79 -17.45 1.73
C SER A 154 16.03 -18.34 1.69
N ALA A 155 17.17 -17.76 1.35
CA ALA A 155 18.47 -18.44 1.37
C ALA A 155 19.60 -17.47 1.65
N VAL A 156 20.66 -17.99 2.28
CA VAL A 156 21.91 -17.28 2.50
C VAL A 156 23.01 -18.09 1.83
N ASN A 157 23.64 -17.51 0.81
CA ASN A 157 24.71 -18.09 0.03
C ASN A 157 26.06 -17.46 0.41
N ASP A 158 27.16 -17.94 -0.14
CA ASP A 158 28.49 -17.43 0.16
C ASP A 158 28.70 -15.96 -0.26
N ASN A 159 28.03 -15.51 -1.33
CA ASN A 159 28.24 -14.20 -1.93
C ASN A 159 26.97 -13.33 -2.01
N ASP A 160 25.81 -13.86 -1.64
CA ASP A 160 24.54 -13.15 -1.68
C ASP A 160 23.49 -13.71 -0.71
N VAL A 161 22.38 -13.02 -0.57
CA VAL A 161 21.17 -13.50 0.07
C VAL A 161 20.01 -13.41 -0.90
N GLU A 162 19.14 -14.44 -0.89
CA GLU A 162 17.92 -14.47 -1.68
C GLU A 162 16.76 -13.93 -0.87
N LEU A 163 15.96 -13.07 -1.51
CA LEU A 163 14.83 -12.40 -0.92
C LEU A 163 13.54 -12.75 -1.63
N VAL A 164 12.48 -12.92 -0.86
CA VAL A 164 11.11 -13.04 -1.37
C VAL A 164 10.28 -11.90 -0.80
N PHE A 165 9.59 -11.20 -1.70
CA PHE A 165 8.70 -10.08 -1.38
C PHE A 165 7.25 -10.54 -1.42
N ARG A 166 6.38 -9.72 -0.85
CA ARG A 166 4.93 -9.99 -0.84
C ARG A 166 4.28 -9.91 -2.22
N ARG A 167 4.70 -8.96 -3.05
CA ARG A 167 4.10 -8.64 -4.35
C ARG A 167 5.09 -8.53 -5.49
N ASP A 168 6.32 -8.20 -5.18
CA ASP A 168 7.38 -8.02 -6.16
C ASP A 168 8.05 -9.36 -6.48
N PRO A 169 8.69 -9.48 -7.64
CA PRO A 169 9.47 -10.67 -7.97
C PRO A 169 10.60 -10.89 -6.95
N PRO A 170 11.05 -12.13 -6.75
CA PRO A 170 12.21 -12.43 -5.91
C PRO A 170 13.43 -11.60 -6.31
N GLY A 171 14.23 -11.24 -5.32
CA GLY A 171 15.46 -10.46 -5.51
C GLY A 171 16.62 -11.05 -4.77
N THR A 172 17.82 -10.50 -5.02
CA THR A 172 19.04 -10.86 -4.32
C THR A 172 19.77 -9.61 -3.84
N ILE A 173 20.46 -9.70 -2.70
CA ILE A 173 21.41 -8.68 -2.25
C ILE A 173 22.81 -9.28 -2.29
N ALA A 174 23.69 -8.67 -3.06
CA ALA A 174 25.07 -9.09 -3.15
C ALA A 174 25.84 -8.78 -1.86
N TRP A 175 26.88 -9.55 -1.58
CA TRP A 175 27.75 -9.36 -0.41
C TRP A 175 28.29 -7.92 -0.31
N ASP A 176 28.64 -7.33 -1.45
CA ASP A 176 29.18 -5.97 -1.51
C ASP A 176 28.20 -4.92 -0.97
N ASP A 177 26.90 -5.12 -1.19
CA ASP A 177 25.86 -4.23 -0.71
C ASP A 177 25.52 -4.44 0.77
N MET A 178 25.94 -5.56 1.36
CA MET A 178 25.74 -5.91 2.78
C MET A 178 26.94 -5.64 3.67
N LYS A 179 28.08 -5.18 3.15
CA LYS A 179 29.32 -4.95 3.92
C LYS A 179 29.18 -4.01 5.12
N TRP A 180 28.20 -3.13 5.08
CA TRP A 180 27.88 -2.25 6.19
C TRP A 180 27.20 -2.99 7.37
N ALA A 181 26.58 -4.13 7.12
CA ALA A 181 25.78 -4.89 8.10
C ALA A 181 26.68 -5.62 9.14
N ARG A 182 27.53 -4.87 9.81
CA ARG A 182 28.37 -5.31 10.91
C ARG A 182 27.52 -5.35 12.20
N PRO A 183 27.99 -6.04 13.26
CA PRO A 183 27.34 -5.98 14.57
C PRO A 183 27.14 -4.54 15.03
N TYR A 184 25.95 -4.25 15.56
CA TYR A 184 25.60 -2.93 16.08
C TYR A 184 26.57 -2.50 17.18
N LEU A 185 27.15 -1.31 17.04
CA LEU A 185 27.97 -0.71 18.07
C LEU A 185 27.07 0.18 18.92
N SER A 186 26.87 -0.19 20.20
CA SER A 186 26.19 0.71 21.14
C SER A 186 26.94 2.03 21.22
N ALA A 187 26.19 3.13 21.19
CA ALA A 187 26.77 4.43 21.48
C ALA A 187 27.29 4.40 22.92
N ASN A 188 28.59 4.56 23.11
CA ASN A 188 29.21 4.86 24.40
C ASN A 188 28.96 6.32 24.75
#